data_dea8cc2b989ff7e5d0b6d09f5b55575c
#
_entry.id   dea8cc2b989ff7e5d0b6d09f5b55575c
#
_cell.length_a   1.000
_cell.length_b   1.000
_cell.length_c   1.000
_cell.angle_alpha   90.00
_cell.angle_beta   90.00
_cell.angle_gamma   90.00
#
_symmetry.space_group_name_H-M   'P 1'
#
loop_
_entity.id
_entity.type
_entity.pdbx_description
1 polymer ?
#
loop_
_entity_poly.entity_id
_entity_poly.type
_entity_poly.pdbx_seq_one_letter_code
_entity_poly.pdbx_strand_id
1 'polypeptide(L)'
;MFGLPAVPASAGEARRTVRELLGEWEVPAETAEDVLLITSELVTNALTHTDSEWIVCRLQFTGRRLRVEVEDQSGGPTQPARRRPGPDDQNGRGLMLVGMLSSDWGVRDTPQRSGRVVWAELPSEGRETPEPAPPTAPHENEALPMSDPSWTCLL
;
A
#
# COMPACT_ATOMS: atom_id res chain seq x y z
N MET A 1 -5.91 -8.01 16.42
CA MET A 1 -7.29 -8.05 15.92
C MET A 1 -8.21 -7.44 16.96
N PHE A 2 -9.11 -6.56 16.58
CA PHE A 2 -10.10 -5.91 17.45
C PHE A 2 -11.39 -5.61 16.66
N GLY A 3 -12.53 -5.65 17.38
CA GLY A 3 -13.85 -5.34 16.83
C GLY A 3 -14.31 -3.96 17.30
N LEU A 4 -15.05 -3.26 16.43
CA LEU A 4 -15.61 -1.94 16.70
C LEU A 4 -17.08 -1.90 16.28
N PRO A 5 -17.94 -1.17 17.00
CA PRO A 5 -19.30 -0.94 16.53
C PRO A 5 -19.26 -0.12 15.22
N ALA A 6 -20.21 -0.37 14.32
CA ALA A 6 -20.25 0.33 13.03
C ALA A 6 -20.87 1.73 13.18
N VAL A 7 -20.18 2.61 13.89
CA VAL A 7 -20.57 4.01 14.12
C VAL A 7 -19.44 4.98 13.72
N PRO A 8 -19.74 6.23 13.35
CA PRO A 8 -18.72 7.18 12.89
C PRO A 8 -17.54 7.38 13.84
N ALA A 9 -17.76 7.30 15.16
CA ALA A 9 -16.71 7.45 16.17
C ALA A 9 -15.64 6.35 16.09
N SER A 10 -15.97 5.19 15.53
CA SER A 10 -15.08 4.02 15.45
C SER A 10 -13.87 4.26 14.55
N ALA A 11 -13.94 5.18 13.58
CA ALA A 11 -12.77 5.55 12.79
C ALA A 11 -11.66 6.18 13.65
N GLY A 12 -12.04 7.02 14.62
CA GLY A 12 -11.10 7.62 15.57
C GLY A 12 -10.53 6.60 16.54
N GLU A 13 -11.36 5.66 17.00
CA GLU A 13 -10.95 4.56 17.89
C GLU A 13 -9.99 3.60 17.18
N ALA A 14 -10.29 3.20 15.94
CA ALA A 14 -9.40 2.37 15.13
C ALA A 14 -8.01 3.00 14.99
N ARG A 15 -7.94 4.28 14.67
CA ARG A 15 -6.67 5.01 14.54
C ARG A 15 -5.87 5.03 15.83
N ARG A 16 -6.54 5.20 16.98
CA ARG A 16 -5.85 5.19 18.27
C ARG A 16 -5.28 3.83 18.58
N THR A 17 -6.06 2.77 18.46
CA THR A 17 -5.62 1.39 18.69
C THR A 17 -4.48 0.99 17.76
N VAL A 18 -4.59 1.34 16.47
CA VAL A 18 -3.52 1.06 15.50
C VAL A 18 -2.25 1.83 15.83
N ARG A 19 -2.35 3.09 16.24
CA ARG A 19 -1.18 3.89 16.66
C ARG A 19 -0.44 3.27 17.85
N GLU A 20 -1.17 2.77 18.82
CA GLU A 20 -0.60 2.10 20.00
C GLU A 20 0.17 0.84 19.57
N LEU A 21 -0.44 -0.01 18.73
CA LEU A 21 0.20 -1.22 18.21
C LEU A 21 1.45 -0.92 17.35
N LEU A 22 1.40 0.10 16.51
CA LEU A 22 2.55 0.50 15.69
C LEU A 22 3.71 1.01 16.56
N GLY A 23 3.40 1.70 17.66
CA GLY A 23 4.38 2.11 18.65
C GLY A 23 5.02 0.91 19.38
N GLU A 24 4.24 -0.08 19.78
CA GLU A 24 4.75 -1.31 20.39
C GLU A 24 5.66 -2.12 19.45
N TRP A 25 5.40 -2.06 18.15
CA TRP A 25 6.18 -2.74 17.13
C TRP A 25 7.37 -1.92 16.62
N GLU A 26 7.57 -0.72 17.15
CA GLU A 26 8.64 0.21 16.77
C GLU A 26 8.67 0.50 15.25
N VAL A 27 7.48 0.59 14.64
CA VAL A 27 7.35 0.87 13.21
C VAL A 27 7.85 2.30 12.91
N PRO A 28 8.64 2.51 11.83
CA PRO A 28 9.09 3.83 11.45
C PRO A 28 7.94 4.84 11.29
N ALA A 29 8.16 6.08 11.72
CA ALA A 29 7.10 7.11 11.80
C ALA A 29 6.40 7.35 10.45
N GLU A 30 7.14 7.39 9.35
CA GLU A 30 6.58 7.56 8.00
C GLU A 30 5.63 6.41 7.65
N THR A 31 6.06 5.17 7.85
CA THR A 31 5.21 4.00 7.62
C THR A 31 3.99 3.99 8.55
N ALA A 32 4.17 4.40 9.81
CA ALA A 32 3.08 4.48 10.76
C ALA A 32 2.02 5.50 10.34
N GLU A 33 2.40 6.65 9.80
CA GLU A 33 1.47 7.65 9.26
C GLU A 33 0.67 7.12 8.08
N ASP A 34 1.31 6.44 7.13
CA ASP A 34 0.66 5.80 5.99
C ASP A 34 -0.35 4.73 6.44
N VAL A 35 0.04 3.88 7.40
CA VAL A 35 -0.85 2.85 7.97
C VAL A 35 -2.06 3.47 8.66
N LEU A 36 -1.88 4.55 9.41
CA LEU A 36 -2.98 5.25 10.08
C LEU A 36 -3.95 5.89 9.08
N LEU A 37 -3.43 6.42 7.99
CA LEU A 37 -4.24 6.99 6.92
C LEU A 37 -5.03 5.89 6.20
N ILE A 38 -4.38 4.81 5.79
CA ILE A 38 -5.04 3.64 5.19
C ILE A 38 -6.11 3.08 6.13
N THR A 39 -5.81 2.91 7.42
CA THR A 39 -6.79 2.45 8.40
C THR A 39 -8.03 3.34 8.42
N SER A 40 -7.83 4.66 8.41
CA SER A 40 -8.94 5.61 8.39
C SER A 40 -9.83 5.45 7.16
N GLU A 41 -9.22 5.32 5.99
CA GLU A 41 -9.94 5.15 4.73
C GLU A 41 -10.70 3.81 4.67
N LEU A 42 -10.06 2.71 5.06
CA LEU A 42 -10.71 1.40 5.06
C LEU A 42 -11.87 1.33 6.06
N VAL A 43 -11.70 1.88 7.26
CA VAL A 43 -12.76 1.94 8.26
C VAL A 43 -13.91 2.83 7.82
N THR A 44 -13.62 4.03 7.31
CA THR A 44 -14.66 4.93 6.79
C THR A 44 -15.42 4.29 5.63
N ASN A 45 -14.72 3.60 4.75
CA ASN A 45 -15.33 2.87 3.64
C ASN A 45 -16.26 1.75 4.16
N ALA A 46 -15.82 0.96 5.13
CA ALA A 46 -16.66 -0.03 5.76
C ALA A 46 -17.91 0.60 6.39
N LEU A 47 -17.76 1.65 7.20
CA LEU A 47 -18.87 2.34 7.85
C LEU A 47 -19.89 2.96 6.90
N THR A 48 -19.44 3.38 5.69
CA THR A 48 -20.30 4.02 4.70
C THR A 48 -21.11 3.02 3.88
N HIS A 49 -20.57 1.81 3.70
CA HIS A 49 -21.13 0.82 2.79
C HIS A 49 -21.63 -0.45 3.45
N THR A 50 -21.70 -0.47 4.78
CA THR A 50 -22.17 -1.64 5.53
C THR A 50 -23.50 -1.37 6.23
N ASP A 51 -24.34 -2.40 6.26
CA ASP A 51 -25.48 -2.48 7.17
C ASP A 51 -25.13 -3.28 8.45
N SER A 52 -23.84 -3.59 8.65
CA SER A 52 -23.38 -4.33 9.81
C SER A 52 -23.44 -3.51 11.08
N GLU A 53 -23.68 -4.16 12.21
CA GLU A 53 -23.55 -3.54 13.53
C GLU A 53 -22.09 -3.44 13.99
N TRP A 54 -21.22 -4.27 13.43
CA TRP A 54 -19.81 -4.39 13.80
C TRP A 54 -18.89 -4.47 12.60
N ILE A 55 -17.70 -3.92 12.76
CA ILE A 55 -16.55 -4.10 11.85
C ILE A 55 -15.40 -4.73 12.63
N VAL A 56 -14.58 -5.50 11.95
CA VAL A 56 -13.39 -6.14 12.53
C VAL A 56 -12.13 -5.62 11.82
N CYS A 57 -11.23 -5.06 12.60
CA CYS A 57 -9.92 -4.61 12.14
C CYS A 57 -8.86 -5.64 12.50
N ARG A 58 -8.00 -5.99 11.54
CA ARG A 58 -6.83 -6.83 11.75
C ARG A 58 -5.59 -6.09 11.30
N LEU A 59 -4.57 -6.12 12.13
CA LEU A 59 -3.25 -5.65 11.80
C LEU A 59 -2.28 -6.81 11.94
N GLN A 60 -1.43 -7.00 10.96
CA GLN A 60 -0.39 -8.03 10.94
C GLN A 60 0.94 -7.38 10.60
N PHE A 61 1.97 -7.73 11.36
CA PHE A 61 3.33 -7.27 11.17
C PHE A 61 4.28 -8.45 11.09
N THR A 62 5.08 -8.52 10.04
CA THR A 62 6.04 -9.60 9.81
C THR A 62 7.50 -9.13 9.84
N GLY A 63 7.75 -7.92 10.37
CA GLY A 63 9.06 -7.27 10.36
C GLY A 63 9.39 -6.57 9.04
N ARG A 64 8.88 -7.08 7.91
CA ARG A 64 9.10 -6.49 6.57
C ARG A 64 7.86 -5.92 5.93
N ARG A 65 6.69 -6.37 6.36
CA ARG A 65 5.39 -5.97 5.80
C ARG A 65 4.39 -5.73 6.90
N LEU A 66 3.62 -4.71 6.71
CA LEU A 66 2.43 -4.39 7.47
C LEU A 66 1.20 -4.66 6.61
N ARG A 67 0.23 -5.36 7.15
CA ARG A 67 -1.04 -5.62 6.50
C ARG A 67 -2.18 -5.14 7.40
N VAL A 68 -3.02 -4.31 6.83
CA VAL A 68 -4.26 -3.81 7.45
C VAL A 68 -5.43 -4.47 6.75
N GLU A 69 -6.35 -5.02 7.52
CA GLU A 69 -7.61 -5.56 7.00
C GLU A 69 -8.77 -4.98 7.80
N VAL A 70 -9.82 -4.61 7.09
CA VAL A 70 -11.11 -4.24 7.68
C VAL A 70 -12.19 -5.13 7.10
N GLU A 71 -12.87 -5.84 7.97
CA GLU A 71 -13.97 -6.74 7.63
C GLU A 71 -15.29 -6.10 8.05
N ASP A 72 -16.22 -6.01 7.12
CA ASP A 72 -17.64 -5.78 7.40
C ASP A 72 -18.43 -7.09 7.26
N GLN A 73 -19.56 -7.17 7.93
CA GLN A 73 -20.41 -8.37 7.93
C GLN A 73 -21.59 -8.25 6.95
N SER A 74 -21.58 -7.28 6.06
CA SER A 74 -22.65 -7.09 5.08
C SER A 74 -22.51 -8.05 3.91
N GLY A 75 -23.22 -9.14 3.95
CA GLY A 75 -23.33 -10.10 2.85
C GLY A 75 -24.19 -9.60 1.66
N GLY A 76 -23.98 -8.39 1.18
CA GLY A 76 -24.73 -7.83 0.07
C GLY A 76 -24.02 -8.01 -1.29
N PRO A 77 -24.77 -8.08 -2.42
CA PRO A 77 -24.21 -8.31 -3.76
C PRO A 77 -23.42 -7.15 -4.36
N THR A 78 -23.24 -6.07 -3.60
CA THR A 78 -22.57 -4.88 -4.09
C THR A 78 -21.05 -5.01 -3.91
N GLN A 79 -20.37 -5.58 -4.89
CA GLN A 79 -18.91 -5.47 -4.96
C GLN A 79 -18.53 -4.00 -5.06
N PRO A 80 -17.62 -3.49 -4.20
CA PRO A 80 -16.82 -2.35 -4.57
C PRO A 80 -15.97 -2.80 -5.75
N ALA A 81 -16.46 -2.52 -6.96
CA ALA A 81 -15.67 -2.74 -8.13
C ALA A 81 -14.35 -2.00 -7.96
N ARG A 82 -13.24 -2.52 -8.49
CA ARG A 82 -12.09 -1.74 -8.92
C ARG A 82 -12.56 -0.74 -10.00
N ARG A 83 -13.47 0.14 -9.64
CA ARG A 83 -13.83 1.27 -10.47
C ARG A 83 -12.72 2.28 -10.27
N ARG A 84 -12.10 2.68 -11.36
CA ARG A 84 -11.40 3.96 -11.36
C ARG A 84 -12.43 5.00 -10.94
N PRO A 85 -12.22 5.72 -9.81
CA PRO A 85 -13.17 6.72 -9.36
C PRO A 85 -13.35 7.76 -10.47
N GLY A 86 -14.58 8.08 -10.77
CA GLY A 86 -14.89 9.25 -11.58
C GLY A 86 -14.52 10.51 -10.79
N PRO A 87 -14.34 11.66 -11.46
CA PRO A 87 -13.95 12.92 -10.80
C PRO A 87 -14.96 13.40 -9.74
N ASP A 88 -16.18 12.89 -9.74
CA ASP A 88 -17.26 13.25 -8.81
C ASP A 88 -17.52 12.24 -7.68
N ASP A 89 -16.81 11.12 -7.66
CA ASP A 89 -16.95 10.11 -6.61
C ASP A 89 -16.17 10.52 -5.35
N GLN A 90 -16.84 11.17 -4.41
CA GLN A 90 -16.24 11.48 -3.09
C GLN A 90 -15.80 10.21 -2.36
N ASN A 91 -16.44 9.07 -2.60
CA ASN A 91 -16.11 7.76 -2.03
C ASN A 91 -14.97 7.03 -2.77
N GLY A 92 -14.61 7.46 -3.99
CA GLY A 92 -13.53 6.87 -4.77
C GLY A 92 -12.12 7.34 -4.40
N ARG A 93 -12.02 8.47 -3.72
CA ARG A 93 -10.72 9.06 -3.36
C ARG A 93 -9.98 8.27 -2.30
N GLY A 94 -10.69 7.68 -1.34
CA GLY A 94 -10.10 6.89 -0.26
C GLY A 94 -9.38 5.64 -0.76
N LEU A 95 -10.01 4.84 -1.62
CA LEU A 95 -9.38 3.65 -2.21
C LEU A 95 -8.27 3.99 -3.21
N MET A 96 -8.35 5.15 -3.88
CA MET A 96 -7.25 5.65 -4.69
C MET A 96 -6.03 5.97 -3.82
N LEU A 97 -6.24 6.63 -2.69
CA LEU A 97 -5.19 6.93 -1.71
C LEU A 97 -4.58 5.64 -1.15
N VAL A 98 -5.41 4.66 -0.78
CA VAL A 98 -4.95 3.34 -0.36
C VAL A 98 -4.04 2.72 -1.44
N GLY A 99 -4.45 2.76 -2.71
CA GLY A 99 -3.66 2.24 -3.83
C GLY A 99 -2.35 3.00 -4.09
N MET A 100 -2.25 4.26 -3.69
CA MET A 100 -1.02 5.05 -3.82
C MET A 100 -0.02 4.77 -2.69
N LEU A 101 -0.50 4.50 -1.48
CA LEU A 101 0.31 4.32 -0.29
C LEU A 101 0.70 2.85 -0.05
N SER A 102 -0.08 1.91 -0.57
CA SER A 102 0.18 0.47 -0.39
C SER A 102 0.97 -0.13 -1.55
N SER A 103 1.75 -1.16 -1.25
CA SER A 103 2.41 -1.99 -2.27
C SER A 103 1.41 -2.91 -2.98
N ASP A 104 0.38 -3.34 -2.26
CA ASP A 104 -0.74 -4.11 -2.79
C ASP A 104 -1.98 -3.88 -1.94
N TRP A 105 -3.16 -4.03 -2.53
CA TRP A 105 -4.43 -3.96 -1.85
C TRP A 105 -5.52 -4.71 -2.61
N GLY A 106 -6.57 -5.07 -1.92
CA GLY A 106 -7.65 -5.78 -2.57
C GLY A 106 -8.88 -5.95 -1.70
N VAL A 107 -9.86 -6.63 -2.28
CA VAL A 107 -11.12 -6.98 -1.63
C VAL A 107 -11.34 -8.48 -1.77
N ARG A 108 -11.76 -9.13 -0.71
CA ARG A 108 -12.14 -10.55 -0.71
C ARG A 108 -13.40 -10.75 0.12
N ASP A 109 -14.18 -11.75 -0.23
CA ASP A 109 -15.29 -12.17 0.61
C ASP A 109 -14.78 -13.00 1.80
N THR A 110 -15.51 -12.97 2.90
CA THR A 110 -15.25 -13.88 4.02
C THR A 110 -15.55 -15.33 3.62
N PRO A 111 -14.89 -16.33 4.22
CA PRO A 111 -15.12 -17.75 3.88
C PRO A 111 -16.58 -18.18 3.94
N GLN A 112 -17.35 -17.60 4.85
CA GLN A 112 -18.78 -17.86 5.01
C GLN A 112 -19.67 -17.00 4.11
N ARG A 113 -19.09 -16.14 3.26
CA ARG A 113 -19.80 -15.16 2.41
C ARG A 113 -20.76 -14.24 3.19
N SER A 114 -20.52 -14.09 4.48
CA SER A 114 -21.32 -13.24 5.37
C SER A 114 -20.77 -11.83 5.52
N GLY A 115 -19.69 -11.51 4.81
CA GLY A 115 -19.04 -10.22 4.89
C GLY A 115 -17.95 -10.05 3.85
N ARG A 116 -17.33 -8.91 3.87
CA ARG A 116 -16.28 -8.50 2.96
C ARG A 116 -15.08 -7.99 3.73
N VAL A 117 -13.89 -8.33 3.26
CA VAL A 117 -12.63 -7.84 3.79
C VAL A 117 -11.96 -6.96 2.74
N VAL A 118 -11.72 -5.71 3.09
CA VAL A 118 -10.84 -4.82 2.33
C VAL A 118 -9.49 -4.81 3.04
N TRP A 119 -8.41 -4.99 2.29
CA TRP A 119 -7.08 -5.09 2.85
C TRP A 119 -6.07 -4.26 2.06
N ALA A 120 -5.01 -3.85 2.73
CA ALA A 120 -3.85 -3.18 2.15
C ALA A 120 -2.58 -3.68 2.80
N GLU A 121 -1.50 -3.73 2.03
CA GLU A 121 -0.18 -4.18 2.43
C GLU A 121 0.86 -3.11 2.11
N LEU A 122 1.73 -2.82 3.09
CA LEU A 122 2.79 -1.85 2.96
C LEU A 122 4.13 -2.47 3.35
N PRO A 123 5.25 -2.05 2.73
CA PRO A 123 6.57 -2.36 3.27
C PRO A 123 6.72 -1.68 4.63
N SER A 124 7.35 -2.34 5.60
CA SER A 124 7.60 -1.76 6.92
C SER A 124 8.88 -0.94 6.98
N GLU A 125 9.79 -1.20 6.07
CA GLU A 125 10.96 -0.36 5.85
C GLU A 125 10.48 0.82 5.00
N GLY A 126 10.81 2.06 5.43
CA GLY A 126 10.40 3.27 4.73
C GLY A 126 10.67 3.14 3.23
N ARG A 127 9.89 3.84 2.40
CA ARG A 127 10.10 3.84 0.95
C ARG A 127 11.59 3.96 0.68
N GLU A 128 12.20 2.90 0.17
CA GLU A 128 13.51 3.04 -0.42
C GLU A 128 13.39 4.15 -1.45
N THR A 129 13.95 5.31 -1.13
CA THR A 129 14.28 6.28 -2.18
C THR A 129 15.13 5.49 -3.15
N PRO A 130 14.74 5.39 -4.43
CA PRO A 130 15.54 4.65 -5.40
C PRO A 130 16.95 5.20 -5.27
N GLU A 131 17.88 4.35 -4.87
CA GLU A 131 19.30 4.70 -4.80
C GLU A 131 19.66 5.31 -6.15
N PRO A 132 20.21 6.53 -6.19
CA PRO A 132 20.57 7.12 -7.45
C PRO A 132 21.48 6.12 -8.16
N ALA A 133 21.08 5.72 -9.37
CA ALA A 133 21.83 4.76 -10.17
C ALA A 133 23.31 5.17 -10.14
N PRO A 134 24.23 4.22 -9.89
CA PRO A 134 25.65 4.54 -9.84
C PRO A 134 26.00 5.29 -11.14
N PRO A 135 26.82 6.33 -11.07
CA PRO A 135 27.17 7.10 -12.25
C PRO A 135 27.68 6.13 -13.30
N THR A 136 27.00 6.09 -14.43
CA THR A 136 27.44 5.31 -15.59
C THR A 136 28.85 5.78 -15.90
N ALA A 137 29.81 4.91 -15.70
CA ALA A 137 31.19 5.19 -16.08
C ALA A 137 31.18 5.64 -17.55
N PRO A 138 31.91 6.71 -17.90
CA PRO A 138 32.02 7.12 -19.28
C PRO A 138 32.56 5.94 -20.07
N HIS A 139 31.82 5.54 -21.08
CA HIS A 139 32.34 4.62 -22.07
C HIS A 139 33.56 5.31 -22.71
N GLU A 140 34.72 4.91 -22.29
CA GLU A 140 35.94 5.19 -23.03
C GLU A 140 35.80 4.50 -24.41
N ASN A 141 35.31 5.27 -25.34
CA ASN A 141 35.39 4.91 -26.74
C ASN A 141 36.83 5.19 -27.17
N GLU A 142 37.71 4.29 -26.76
CA GLU A 142 39.08 4.31 -27.21
C GLU A 142 39.11 3.83 -28.66
N ALA A 143 38.98 4.81 -29.53
CA ALA A 143 39.27 4.63 -30.93
C ALA A 143 40.76 4.33 -31.07
N LEU A 144 41.07 3.09 -31.35
CA LEU A 144 42.40 2.66 -31.72
C LEU A 144 42.84 3.40 -33.03
N PRO A 145 43.97 4.08 -33.02
CA PRO A 145 44.52 4.57 -34.26
C PRO A 145 45.04 3.38 -35.07
N MET A 146 44.48 3.23 -36.22
CA MET A 146 44.99 2.36 -37.24
C MET A 146 46.35 2.91 -37.70
N SER A 147 47.41 2.40 -37.15
CA SER A 147 48.73 2.60 -37.69
C SER A 147 48.91 1.64 -38.83
N ASP A 148 48.87 2.19 -39.99
CA ASP A 148 49.28 1.57 -41.26
C ASP A 148 50.81 1.61 -41.37
N PRO A 149 51.49 0.49 -41.47
CA PRO A 149 52.87 0.49 -41.91
C PRO A 149 52.94 -0.05 -43.30
N SER A 150 52.74 0.81 -44.19
CA SER A 150 53.28 0.54 -45.48
C SER A 150 54.79 0.80 -45.52
N TRP A 151 55.67 0.17 -46.15
CA TRP A 151 56.51 -0.05 -46.75
C TRP A 151 57.41 -0.44 -47.37
N THR A 152 57.51 -0.92 -47.89
CA THR A 152 58.38 -0.82 -48.99
C THR A 152 59.86 -0.97 -48.77
N CYS A 153 60.42 -1.95 -49.00
CA CYS A 153 60.99 -2.41 -50.15
C CYS A 153 61.94 -1.62 -51.01
N LEU A 154 62.91 -2.16 -51.44
CA LEU A 154 63.85 -1.96 -52.51
C LEU A 154 65.21 -1.59 -52.04
N LEU A 155 66.07 -2.33 -52.19
CA LEU A 155 66.99 -3.01 -53.14
C LEU A 155 67.98 -3.85 -52.38
#